data_ad4baf97b2b07143594b17ac99fc94b3
#
_entry.id   ad4baf97b2b07143594b17ac99fc94b3
#
_cell.length_a   1.000
_cell.length_b   1.000
_cell.length_c   1.000
_cell.angle_alpha   90.00
_cell.angle_beta   90.00
_cell.angle_gamma   90.00
#
_symmetry.space_group_name_H-M   'P 1'
#
loop_
_entity.id
_entity.type
_entity.pdbx_description
1 polymer ?
#
loop_
_entity_poly.entity_id
_entity_poly.type
_entity_poly.pdbx_seq_one_letter_code
_entity_poly.pdbx_strand_id
1 'polypeptide(L)'
;MSEVSTTIHIAAAPEEVWDVVMDVERTHEWVTIHRRLVSHSGGDLRVGYEMRQTLCLRGVNFDVEWRLAELEAPQRAVWDGHGPARSRALIVDELAAVNGGTRFDYHNHFKAPFGPLGAVASRTIVGGLPRKEADASLQRLKRLLESGDGRGPKTAG
;
A
#
# COMPACT_ATOMS: atom_id res chain seq x y z
N MET A 1 10.78 -11.16 -12.19
CA MET A 1 10.10 -10.29 -11.20
C MET A 1 8.90 -9.65 -11.88
N SER A 2 7.78 -9.67 -11.24
CA SER A 2 6.55 -9.09 -11.79
C SER A 2 6.37 -7.65 -11.31
N GLU A 3 5.61 -6.88 -12.06
CA GLU A 3 5.38 -5.47 -11.76
C GLU A 3 3.91 -5.10 -11.94
N VAL A 4 3.39 -4.31 -11.00
CA VAL A 4 2.10 -3.65 -11.12
C VAL A 4 2.33 -2.16 -10.95
N SER A 5 1.86 -1.37 -11.91
CA SER A 5 1.89 0.09 -11.85
C SER A 5 0.51 0.62 -12.12
N THR A 6 0.05 1.53 -11.27
CA THR A 6 -1.25 2.16 -11.47
C THR A 6 -1.22 3.58 -10.91
N THR A 7 -2.05 4.43 -11.46
CA THR A 7 -2.10 5.85 -11.12
C THR A 7 -3.55 6.25 -10.84
N ILE A 8 -3.75 7.11 -9.85
CA ILE A 8 -5.07 7.67 -9.56
C ILE A 8 -4.96 9.16 -9.26
N HIS A 9 -5.99 9.90 -9.62
CA HIS A 9 -6.14 11.31 -9.25
C HIS A 9 -7.12 11.41 -8.08
N ILE A 10 -6.70 12.12 -7.03
CA ILE A 10 -7.51 12.31 -5.81
C ILE A 10 -7.68 13.81 -5.56
N ALA A 11 -8.93 14.25 -5.37
CA ALA A 11 -9.25 15.65 -5.09
C ALA A 11 -9.00 15.98 -3.60
N ALA A 12 -7.75 15.85 -3.19
CA ALA A 12 -7.27 16.20 -1.86
C ALA A 12 -5.80 16.61 -1.98
N ALA A 13 -5.33 17.43 -1.06
CA ALA A 13 -3.95 17.91 -1.07
C ALA A 13 -2.96 16.73 -0.85
N PRO A 14 -1.74 16.81 -1.39
CA PRO A 14 -0.74 15.74 -1.20
C PRO A 14 -0.50 15.39 0.28
N GLU A 15 -0.49 16.35 1.15
CA GLU A 15 -0.31 16.14 2.59
C GLU A 15 -1.45 15.31 3.20
N GLU A 16 -2.67 15.55 2.75
CA GLU A 16 -3.85 14.78 3.21
C GLU A 16 -3.80 13.34 2.72
N VAL A 17 -3.42 13.15 1.45
CA VAL A 17 -3.26 11.82 0.87
C VAL A 17 -2.13 11.08 1.57
N TRP A 18 -1.01 11.76 1.77
CA TRP A 18 0.16 11.20 2.45
C TRP A 18 -0.16 10.71 3.85
N ASP A 19 -0.89 11.52 4.62
CA ASP A 19 -1.23 11.18 6.00
C ASP A 19 -2.03 9.88 6.10
N VAL A 20 -2.88 9.60 5.12
CA VAL A 20 -3.65 8.34 5.10
C VAL A 20 -2.80 7.18 4.57
N VAL A 21 -2.09 7.40 3.45
CA VAL A 21 -1.28 6.35 2.80
C VAL A 21 -0.19 5.83 3.73
N MET A 22 0.43 6.73 4.48
CA MET A 22 1.57 6.40 5.34
C MET A 22 1.18 6.06 6.77
N ASP A 23 -0.08 6.14 7.13
CA ASP A 23 -0.55 5.73 8.45
C ASP A 23 -0.80 4.21 8.45
N VAL A 24 0.13 3.47 9.03
CA VAL A 24 0.06 2.00 9.05
C VAL A 24 -1.17 1.48 9.79
N GLU A 25 -1.69 2.23 10.75
CA GLU A 25 -2.90 1.86 11.50
C GLU A 25 -4.18 2.08 10.69
N ARG A 26 -4.11 2.84 9.60
CA ARG A 26 -5.24 3.11 8.71
C ARG A 26 -5.22 2.25 7.44
N THR A 27 -4.29 1.34 7.31
CA THR A 27 -4.18 0.47 6.13
C THR A 27 -5.48 -0.27 5.84
N HIS A 28 -6.18 -0.72 6.87
CA HIS A 28 -7.46 -1.43 6.74
C HIS A 28 -8.57 -0.60 6.08
N GLU A 29 -8.43 0.71 6.05
CA GLU A 29 -9.47 1.59 5.49
C GLU A 29 -9.46 1.61 3.97
N TRP A 30 -8.31 1.29 3.34
CA TRP A 30 -8.21 1.38 1.89
C TRP A 30 -7.55 0.18 1.20
N VAL A 31 -6.60 -0.51 1.83
CA VAL A 31 -5.93 -1.67 1.22
C VAL A 31 -6.82 -2.89 1.28
N THR A 32 -7.32 -3.33 0.13
CA THR A 32 -8.35 -4.39 0.04
C THR A 32 -7.88 -5.75 0.56
N ILE A 33 -6.60 -6.07 0.40
CA ILE A 33 -6.03 -7.36 0.82
C ILE A 33 -5.51 -7.35 2.25
N HIS A 34 -5.56 -6.22 2.93
CA HIS A 34 -5.13 -6.11 4.32
C HIS A 34 -6.07 -6.87 5.24
N ARG A 35 -5.52 -7.71 6.11
CA ARG A 35 -6.27 -8.39 7.16
C ARG A 35 -5.97 -7.84 8.53
N ARG A 36 -4.70 -7.66 8.84
CA ARG A 36 -4.31 -7.27 10.20
C ARG A 36 -2.93 -6.64 10.22
N LEU A 37 -2.78 -5.61 11.03
CA LEU A 37 -1.47 -5.08 11.42
C LEU A 37 -1.01 -5.89 12.63
N VAL A 38 0.06 -6.66 12.48
CA VAL A 38 0.54 -7.56 13.53
C VAL A 38 1.41 -6.80 14.52
N SER A 39 2.35 -5.99 14.01
CA SER A 39 3.28 -5.22 14.82
C SER A 39 3.88 -4.09 13.99
N HIS A 40 4.39 -3.08 14.65
CA HIS A 40 5.13 -2.00 14.01
C HIS A 40 6.07 -1.31 15.02
N SER A 41 7.03 -0.56 14.46
CA SER A 41 8.05 0.11 15.29
C SER A 41 7.48 1.16 16.26
N GLY A 42 6.34 1.75 15.93
CA GLY A 42 5.77 2.84 16.71
C GLY A 42 6.51 4.17 16.50
N GLY A 43 5.92 5.25 17.00
CA GLY A 43 6.47 6.59 16.83
C GLY A 43 6.39 7.08 15.39
N ASP A 44 7.15 8.11 15.08
CA ASP A 44 7.15 8.73 13.76
C ASP A 44 7.79 7.82 12.71
N LEU A 45 7.28 7.89 11.49
CA LEU A 45 7.88 7.21 10.35
C LEU A 45 9.28 7.74 10.10
N ARG A 46 10.19 6.82 9.79
CA ARG A 46 11.59 7.10 9.50
C ARG A 46 12.16 5.96 8.67
N VAL A 47 13.22 6.21 7.94
CA VAL A 47 13.94 5.13 7.27
C VAL A 47 14.35 4.06 8.29
N GLY A 48 14.05 2.81 7.99
CA GLY A 48 14.26 1.70 8.92
C GLY A 48 13.04 1.33 9.76
N TYR A 49 11.95 2.12 9.68
CA TYR A 49 10.68 1.76 10.32
C TYR A 49 10.22 0.40 9.83
N GLU A 50 9.80 -0.45 10.75
CA GLU A 50 9.37 -1.81 10.43
C GLU A 50 7.91 -2.02 10.80
N MET A 51 7.22 -2.81 10.00
CA MET A 51 5.89 -3.30 10.33
C MET A 51 5.69 -4.71 9.80
N ARG A 52 4.85 -5.47 10.48
CA ARG A 52 4.43 -6.80 10.05
C ARG A 52 2.92 -6.77 9.82
N GLN A 53 2.52 -7.28 8.68
CA GLN A 53 1.14 -7.23 8.21
C GLN A 53 0.70 -8.59 7.72
N THR A 54 -0.54 -8.97 8.04
CA THR A 54 -1.18 -10.13 7.42
C THR A 54 -2.00 -9.66 6.24
N LEU A 55 -1.75 -10.24 5.08
CA LEU A 55 -2.48 -10.01 3.83
C LEU A 55 -3.27 -11.26 3.47
N CYS A 56 -4.29 -11.09 2.63
CA CYS A 56 -5.08 -12.20 2.12
C CYS A 56 -5.30 -12.06 0.62
N LEU A 57 -4.92 -13.09 -0.12
CA LEU A 57 -5.19 -13.21 -1.54
C LEU A 57 -5.88 -14.55 -1.80
N ARG A 58 -7.06 -14.51 -2.43
CA ARG A 58 -7.87 -15.70 -2.75
C ARG A 58 -8.10 -16.61 -1.53
N GLY A 59 -8.36 -16.00 -0.37
CA GLY A 59 -8.61 -16.76 0.85
C GLY A 59 -7.37 -17.30 1.54
N VAL A 60 -6.18 -17.05 1.00
CA VAL A 60 -4.91 -17.47 1.61
C VAL A 60 -4.30 -16.30 2.35
N ASN A 61 -4.12 -16.45 3.65
CA ASN A 61 -3.46 -15.47 4.50
C ASN A 61 -1.96 -15.70 4.50
N PHE A 62 -1.20 -14.61 4.46
CA PHE A 62 0.26 -14.68 4.60
C PHE A 62 0.76 -13.39 5.24
N ASP A 63 1.88 -13.49 5.95
CA ASP A 63 2.49 -12.35 6.62
C ASP A 63 3.61 -11.78 5.76
N VAL A 64 3.69 -10.45 5.75
CA VAL A 64 4.79 -9.72 5.11
C VAL A 64 5.43 -8.81 6.14
N GLU A 65 6.75 -8.84 6.19
CA GLU A 65 7.54 -7.92 6.99
C GLU A 65 8.03 -6.79 6.09
N TRP A 66 7.62 -5.57 6.42
CA TRP A 66 7.95 -4.37 5.66
C TRP A 66 8.97 -3.53 6.39
N ARG A 67 9.90 -2.97 5.61
CA ARG A 67 10.85 -1.98 6.10
C ARG A 67 10.80 -0.75 5.21
N LEU A 68 10.70 0.43 5.81
CA LEU A 68 10.73 1.69 5.06
C LEU A 68 12.16 1.98 4.64
N ALA A 69 12.41 1.89 3.33
CA ALA A 69 13.74 2.03 2.75
C ALA A 69 14.06 3.46 2.33
N GLU A 70 13.05 4.22 1.88
CA GLU A 70 13.18 5.62 1.50
C GLU A 70 11.97 6.39 1.98
N LEU A 71 12.19 7.63 2.40
CA LEU A 71 11.11 8.50 2.89
C LEU A 71 11.41 9.95 2.53
N GLU A 72 10.57 10.53 1.67
CA GLU A 72 10.57 11.95 1.30
C GLU A 72 9.14 12.46 1.39
N ALA A 73 8.73 12.84 2.60
CA ALA A 73 7.38 13.31 2.84
C ALA A 73 7.13 14.69 2.21
N PRO A 74 5.99 14.95 1.58
CA PRO A 74 4.89 14.03 1.29
C PRO A 74 4.92 13.48 -0.14
N GLN A 75 6.09 13.26 -0.72
CA GLN A 75 6.27 13.00 -2.14
C GLN A 75 6.58 11.54 -2.49
N ARG A 76 7.38 10.87 -1.67
CA ARG A 76 7.86 9.54 -2.02
C ARG A 76 8.15 8.68 -0.81
N ALA A 77 7.73 7.42 -0.89
CA ALA A 77 8.12 6.41 0.08
C ALA A 77 8.39 5.09 -0.64
N VAL A 78 9.37 4.35 -0.16
CA VAL A 78 9.68 3.01 -0.66
C VAL A 78 9.67 2.03 0.50
N TRP A 79 8.83 0.99 0.36
CA TRP A 79 8.72 -0.10 1.31
C TRP A 79 9.32 -1.36 0.72
N ASP A 80 10.22 -2.00 1.45
CA ASP A 80 10.81 -3.30 1.10
C ASP A 80 10.15 -4.37 1.96
N GLY A 81 9.46 -5.31 1.31
CA GLY A 81 8.68 -6.35 1.96
C GLY A 81 9.24 -7.75 1.73
N HIS A 82 9.20 -8.57 2.78
CA HIS A 82 9.61 -9.97 2.75
C HIS A 82 8.44 -10.84 3.21
N GLY A 83 8.00 -11.72 2.34
CA GLY A 83 6.92 -12.66 2.64
C GLY A 83 7.41 -14.10 2.75
N PRO A 84 6.49 -15.07 2.77
CA PRO A 84 6.86 -16.48 2.91
C PRO A 84 7.63 -17.01 1.70
N ALA A 85 8.44 -18.05 1.94
CA ALA A 85 9.17 -18.78 0.90
C ALA A 85 9.99 -17.86 -0.03
N ARG A 86 10.69 -16.91 0.56
CA ARG A 86 11.56 -15.93 -0.13
C ARG A 86 10.83 -15.01 -1.10
N SER A 87 9.52 -14.85 -0.93
CA SER A 87 8.80 -13.83 -1.69
C SER A 87 9.23 -12.44 -1.25
N ARG A 88 9.19 -11.50 -2.18
CA ARG A 88 9.57 -10.11 -1.92
C ARG A 88 8.62 -9.16 -2.65
N ALA A 89 8.47 -7.99 -2.09
CA ALA A 89 7.75 -6.90 -2.73
C ALA A 89 8.47 -5.58 -2.46
N LEU A 90 8.58 -4.76 -3.48
CA LEU A 90 9.09 -3.40 -3.35
C LEU A 90 7.97 -2.46 -3.78
N ILE A 91 7.43 -1.72 -2.84
CA ILE A 91 6.36 -0.77 -3.11
C ILE A 91 6.93 0.63 -3.15
N VAL A 92 6.63 1.35 -4.23
CA VAL A 92 7.00 2.75 -4.39
C VAL A 92 5.71 3.57 -4.47
N ASP A 93 5.54 4.45 -3.51
CA ASP A 93 4.43 5.41 -3.47
C ASP A 93 4.97 6.78 -3.82
N GLU A 94 4.42 7.39 -4.87
CA GLU A 94 4.81 8.73 -5.31
C GLU A 94 3.59 9.63 -5.45
N LEU A 95 3.65 10.80 -4.84
CA LEU A 95 2.58 11.79 -4.86
C LEU A 95 3.08 13.08 -5.47
N ALA A 96 2.28 13.65 -6.38
CA ALA A 96 2.57 14.93 -7.00
C ALA A 96 1.32 15.81 -6.95
N ALA A 97 1.51 17.08 -6.61
CA ALA A 97 0.44 18.07 -6.69
C ALA A 97 0.07 18.30 -8.15
N VAL A 98 -1.21 18.22 -8.43
CA VAL A 98 -1.78 18.52 -9.76
C VAL A 98 -3.00 19.42 -9.58
N ASN A 99 -3.52 19.97 -10.67
CA ASN A 99 -4.68 20.86 -10.61
C ASN A 99 -5.84 20.23 -9.82
N GLY A 100 -6.21 20.85 -8.70
CA GLY A 100 -7.33 20.42 -7.87
C GLY A 100 -7.07 19.21 -6.99
N GLY A 101 -5.81 18.76 -6.85
CA GLY A 101 -5.56 17.61 -5.97
C GLY A 101 -4.19 16.99 -6.12
N THR A 102 -4.16 15.67 -6.09
CA THR A 102 -2.94 14.87 -6.07
C THR A 102 -3.01 13.76 -7.12
N ARG A 103 -1.92 13.56 -7.84
CA ARG A 103 -1.68 12.34 -8.59
C ARG A 103 -0.90 11.39 -7.71
N PHE A 104 -1.43 10.20 -7.52
CA PHE A 104 -0.78 9.13 -6.77
C PHE A 104 -0.37 8.04 -7.76
N ASP A 105 0.94 7.83 -7.86
CA ASP A 105 1.54 6.75 -8.65
C ASP A 105 1.97 5.63 -7.69
N TYR A 106 1.41 4.46 -7.89
CA TYR A 106 1.69 3.27 -7.10
C TYR A 106 2.42 2.24 -7.97
N HIS A 107 3.57 1.79 -7.50
CA HIS A 107 4.34 0.73 -8.17
C HIS A 107 4.63 -0.38 -7.19
N ASN A 108 4.45 -1.61 -7.62
CA ASN A 108 4.80 -2.78 -6.84
C ASN A 108 5.60 -3.75 -7.71
N HIS A 109 6.86 -3.93 -7.36
CA HIS A 109 7.74 -4.95 -7.96
C HIS A 109 7.74 -6.14 -7.00
N PHE A 110 7.33 -7.30 -7.46
CA PHE A 110 7.23 -8.44 -6.57
C PHE A 110 7.78 -9.72 -7.17
N LYS A 111 8.28 -10.57 -6.28
CA LYS A 111 8.79 -11.89 -6.58
C LYS A 111 7.93 -12.91 -5.86
N ALA A 112 7.35 -13.84 -6.62
CA ALA A 112 6.49 -14.89 -6.06
C ALA A 112 7.29 -15.83 -5.15
N PRO A 113 6.62 -16.45 -4.15
CA PRO A 113 7.27 -17.43 -3.29
C PRO A 113 7.70 -18.67 -4.08
N PHE A 114 8.71 -19.38 -3.56
CA PHE A 114 9.20 -20.63 -4.14
C PHE A 114 8.28 -21.82 -3.78
N GLY A 115 8.37 -22.89 -4.57
CA GLY A 115 7.70 -24.14 -4.30
C GLY A 115 6.21 -24.12 -4.64
N PRO A 116 5.37 -24.93 -3.96
CA PRO A 116 3.93 -25.00 -4.25
C PRO A 116 3.21 -23.66 -4.13
N LEU A 117 3.64 -22.81 -3.19
CA LEU A 117 3.10 -21.46 -3.04
C LEU A 117 3.39 -20.60 -4.27
N GLY A 118 4.55 -20.81 -4.91
CA GLY A 118 4.93 -20.10 -6.12
C GLY A 118 4.02 -20.42 -7.30
N ALA A 119 3.60 -21.66 -7.42
CA ALA A 119 2.68 -22.07 -8.49
C ALA A 119 1.31 -21.38 -8.33
N VAL A 120 0.79 -21.29 -7.11
CA VAL A 120 -0.47 -20.59 -6.84
C VAL A 120 -0.32 -19.10 -7.10
N ALA A 121 0.74 -18.48 -6.61
CA ALA A 121 1.00 -17.06 -6.82
C ALA A 121 1.14 -16.72 -8.30
N SER A 122 1.82 -17.56 -9.08
CA SER A 122 1.98 -17.37 -10.53
C SER A 122 0.62 -17.36 -11.24
N ARG A 123 -0.31 -18.20 -10.82
CA ARG A 123 -1.67 -18.21 -11.39
C ARG A 123 -2.42 -16.92 -11.09
N THR A 124 -2.26 -16.37 -9.89
CA THR A 124 -2.91 -15.11 -9.52
C THR A 124 -2.33 -13.94 -10.31
N ILE A 125 -1.03 -13.94 -10.56
CA ILE A 125 -0.36 -12.92 -11.38
C ILE A 125 -0.88 -12.97 -12.82
N VAL A 126 -0.92 -14.15 -13.41
CA VAL A 126 -1.44 -14.35 -14.78
C VAL A 126 -2.90 -13.93 -14.88
N GLY A 127 -3.68 -14.16 -13.82
CA GLY A 127 -5.09 -13.73 -13.77
C GLY A 127 -5.30 -12.25 -13.55
N GLY A 128 -4.24 -11.46 -13.36
CA GLY A 128 -4.32 -10.02 -13.15
C GLY A 128 -4.84 -9.62 -11.78
N LEU A 129 -4.89 -10.54 -10.84
CA LEU A 129 -5.43 -10.27 -9.50
C LEU A 129 -4.67 -9.17 -8.74
N PRO A 130 -3.32 -9.13 -8.74
CA PRO A 130 -2.60 -8.07 -8.05
C PRO A 130 -2.94 -6.67 -8.57
N ARG A 131 -3.11 -6.52 -9.87
CA ARG A 131 -3.51 -5.24 -10.46
C ARG A 131 -4.94 -4.87 -10.07
N LYS A 132 -5.86 -5.81 -10.12
CA LYS A 132 -7.26 -5.57 -9.72
C LYS A 132 -7.33 -5.12 -8.27
N GLU A 133 -6.57 -5.74 -7.39
CA GLU A 133 -6.54 -5.39 -5.98
C GLU A 133 -5.90 -4.01 -5.75
N ALA A 134 -4.83 -3.70 -6.48
CA ALA A 134 -4.21 -2.37 -6.43
C ALA A 134 -5.21 -1.30 -6.88
N ASP A 135 -5.85 -1.49 -8.02
CA ASP A 135 -6.85 -0.55 -8.53
C ASP A 135 -8.01 -0.39 -7.55
N ALA A 136 -8.52 -1.47 -6.98
CA ALA A 136 -9.60 -1.43 -6.00
C ALA A 136 -9.19 -0.67 -4.74
N SER A 137 -7.97 -0.88 -4.26
CA SER A 137 -7.42 -0.18 -3.09
C SER A 137 -7.33 1.33 -3.36
N LEU A 138 -6.81 1.72 -4.51
CA LEU A 138 -6.71 3.14 -4.87
C LEU A 138 -8.09 3.79 -5.03
N GLN A 139 -9.08 3.07 -5.54
CA GLN A 139 -10.45 3.59 -5.63
C GLN A 139 -11.05 3.78 -4.22
N ARG A 140 -10.78 2.89 -3.29
CA ARG A 140 -11.19 3.07 -1.90
C ARG A 140 -10.54 4.29 -1.27
N LEU A 141 -9.24 4.44 -1.48
CA LEU A 141 -8.49 5.60 -0.98
C LEU A 141 -9.08 6.91 -1.52
N LYS A 142 -9.37 6.94 -2.81
CA LYS A 142 -9.99 8.10 -3.46
C LYS A 142 -11.33 8.45 -2.81
N ARG A 143 -12.22 7.47 -2.64
CA ARG A 143 -13.52 7.68 -2.01
C ARG A 143 -13.37 8.15 -0.56
N LEU A 144 -12.45 7.55 0.17
CA LEU A 144 -12.19 7.91 1.57
C LEU A 144 -11.78 9.37 1.70
N LEU A 145 -10.85 9.81 0.89
CA LEU A 145 -10.32 11.17 0.94
C LEU A 145 -11.28 12.21 0.36
N GLU A 146 -12.00 11.88 -0.69
CA GLU A 146 -12.93 12.82 -1.34
C GLU A 146 -14.25 12.96 -0.56
N SER A 147 -14.63 11.96 0.24
CA SER A 147 -15.78 12.06 1.13
C SER A 147 -15.48 12.85 2.41
N GLY A 148 -14.21 13.14 2.68
CA GLY A 148 -13.77 13.80 3.89
C GLY A 148 -13.47 12.85 5.06
N ASP A 149 -13.73 11.56 4.93
CA ASP A 149 -13.49 10.59 6.01
C ASP A 149 -11.99 10.32 6.24
N GLY A 150 -11.16 10.59 5.24
CA GLY A 150 -9.72 10.44 5.34
C GLY A 150 -9.01 11.60 6.03
N ARG A 151 -9.71 12.70 6.23
CA ARG A 151 -9.17 13.89 6.87
C ARG A 151 -9.32 13.74 8.38
N GLY A 152 -8.44 13.36 9.13
CA GLY A 152 -8.49 13.24 10.58
C GLY A 152 -9.72 13.81 11.32
N PRO A 153 -9.81 13.78 12.62
CA PRO A 153 -11.01 14.27 13.30
C PRO A 153 -11.29 15.69 12.83
N LYS A 154 -12.39 15.88 12.12
CA LYS A 154 -12.85 17.23 11.81
C LYS A 154 -13.05 17.93 13.13
N THR A 155 -12.21 18.89 13.43
CA THR A 155 -12.61 19.89 14.37
C THR A 155 -13.94 20.42 13.87
N ALA A 156 -14.95 20.22 14.67
CA ALA A 156 -16.27 20.72 14.39
C ALA A 156 -16.17 22.21 14.13
N GLY A 157 -16.37 22.58 12.91
CA GLY A 157 -16.34 23.98 12.50
C GLY A 157 -17.03 24.05 11.21
#